data_ac3f9bc0fc42c3f84c8b8efbc9eca65a
#
_entry.id   ac3f9bc0fc42c3f84c8b8efbc9eca65a
#
_cell.length_a   1.000
_cell.length_b   1.000
_cell.length_c   1.000
_cell.angle_alpha   90.00
_cell.angle_beta   90.00
_cell.angle_gamma   90.00
#
_symmetry.space_group_name_H-M   'P 1'
#
loop_
_entity.id
_entity.type
_entity.pdbx_description
1 polymer ?
#
loop_
_entity_poly.entity_id
_entity_poly.type
_entity_poly.pdbx_seq_one_letter_code
_entity_poly.pdbx_strand_id
1 'polypeptide(L)'
;MPKRFVVAASDFPDLPRFPVGFELADALTVASQQLHETLTPHSTLRTAVRLAVHLMPGAEHVGVSELERGSRLRTLAWTDEVVRSAEARHTGREQHGHWERLWNSPMVRIGDSDADDGWDVLSALGLRSALSLRLRADRRRLTVLTAYARKPGVFDEDATRIGRLFTAHVSIALDSATEREQLTEAMHTRDLIGQATGILMERQGIDAAAAFESLVRASQRENVKLRDLARRIVGTHNTT
;
A
#
# COMPACT_ATOMS: atom_id res chain seq x y z
N MET A 1 23.71 -4.52 -18.17
CA MET A 1 23.67 -4.59 -16.69
C MET A 1 23.80 -3.19 -16.14
N PRO A 2 22.77 -2.60 -15.50
CA PRO A 2 22.90 -1.30 -14.86
C PRO A 2 23.78 -1.44 -13.61
N LYS A 3 24.79 -0.59 -13.49
CA LYS A 3 25.67 -0.52 -12.32
C LYS A 3 24.82 -0.10 -11.12
N ARG A 4 24.71 -0.95 -10.09
CA ARG A 4 24.18 -0.58 -8.79
C ARG A 4 25.10 0.50 -8.19
N PHE A 5 24.61 1.71 -8.06
CA PHE A 5 25.22 2.71 -7.21
C PHE A 5 24.87 2.36 -5.76
N VAL A 6 25.79 1.72 -5.06
CA VAL A 6 25.76 1.64 -3.60
C VAL A 6 26.51 2.87 -3.13
N VAL A 7 25.79 3.88 -2.65
CA VAL A 7 26.38 5.03 -1.99
C VAL A 7 26.68 4.58 -0.56
N ALA A 8 27.95 4.37 -0.24
CA ALA A 8 28.36 4.10 1.14
C ALA A 8 28.45 5.44 1.91
N ALA A 9 28.18 5.42 3.21
CA ALA A 9 28.31 6.60 4.08
C ALA A 9 29.72 7.22 4.05
N SER A 10 30.73 6.47 3.60
CA SER A 10 32.10 6.93 3.36
C SER A 10 32.30 7.85 2.16
N ASP A 11 31.29 7.95 1.27
CA ASP A 11 31.40 8.74 0.03
C ASP A 11 31.11 10.24 0.24
N PHE A 12 30.77 10.65 1.48
CA PHE A 12 30.52 12.05 1.86
C PHE A 12 31.33 12.45 3.10
N PRO A 13 32.68 12.59 3.00
CA PRO A 13 33.55 12.88 4.16
C PRO A 13 33.32 14.25 4.78
N ASP A 14 32.67 15.18 4.09
CA ASP A 14 32.54 16.58 4.49
C ASP A 14 31.16 16.97 5.04
N LEU A 15 30.28 16.00 5.28
CA LEU A 15 28.96 16.31 5.89
C LEU A 15 29.14 16.61 7.39
N PRO A 16 28.52 17.69 7.90
CA PRO A 16 28.64 18.04 9.33
C PRO A 16 28.08 16.89 10.18
N ARG A 17 28.86 16.50 11.21
CA ARG A 17 28.45 15.46 12.16
C ARG A 17 27.32 16.00 13.04
N PHE A 18 26.09 15.55 12.82
CA PHE A 18 24.96 15.85 13.67
C PHE A 18 24.90 14.81 14.80
N PRO A 19 25.01 15.18 16.06
CA PRO A 19 24.86 14.23 17.16
C PRO A 19 23.40 13.77 17.25
N VAL A 20 23.19 12.47 17.49
CA VAL A 20 21.90 11.79 17.82
C VAL A 20 20.83 11.73 16.71
N GLY A 21 20.84 12.60 15.70
CA GLY A 21 19.86 12.54 14.59
C GLY A 21 20.35 11.78 13.34
N PHE A 22 21.64 11.50 13.26
CA PHE A 22 22.27 10.98 12.05
C PHE A 22 21.89 9.52 11.79
N GLU A 23 21.89 8.68 12.82
CA GLU A 23 21.52 7.26 12.70
C GLU A 23 20.07 7.08 12.24
N LEU A 24 19.15 7.91 12.71
CA LEU A 24 17.77 7.89 12.26
C LEU A 24 17.64 8.36 10.81
N ALA A 25 18.35 9.40 10.42
CA ALA A 25 18.34 9.90 9.04
C ALA A 25 18.89 8.86 8.06
N ASP A 26 19.99 8.19 8.43
CA ASP A 26 20.57 7.10 7.64
C ASP A 26 19.58 5.91 7.54
N ALA A 27 19.00 5.50 8.65
CA ALA A 27 18.03 4.41 8.68
C ALA A 27 16.78 4.72 7.82
N LEU A 28 16.26 5.95 7.87
CA LEU A 28 15.15 6.40 7.03
C LEU A 28 15.56 6.48 5.55
N THR A 29 16.80 6.88 5.25
CA THR A 29 17.32 6.91 3.88
C THR A 29 17.39 5.51 3.28
N VAL A 30 17.97 4.55 4.01
CA VAL A 30 18.02 3.15 3.60
C VAL A 30 16.61 2.57 3.42
N ALA A 31 15.71 2.86 4.35
CA ALA A 31 14.32 2.43 4.26
C ALA A 31 13.61 3.02 3.03
N SER A 32 13.82 4.31 2.75
CA SER A 32 13.27 4.99 1.58
C SER A 32 13.76 4.36 0.27
N GLN A 33 15.05 4.03 0.19
CA GLN A 33 15.62 3.34 -0.98
C GLN A 33 14.97 1.97 -1.19
N GLN A 34 14.85 1.15 -0.13
CA GLN A 34 14.23 -0.17 -0.20
C GLN A 34 12.74 -0.09 -0.61
N LEU A 35 12.02 0.90 -0.11
CA LEU A 35 10.64 1.16 -0.51
C LEU A 35 10.55 1.56 -1.99
N HIS A 36 11.47 2.40 -2.47
CA HIS A 36 11.48 2.88 -3.85
C HIS A 36 11.84 1.81 -4.88
N GLU A 37 12.61 0.80 -4.48
CA GLU A 37 12.95 -0.37 -5.31
C GLU A 37 11.75 -1.31 -5.53
N THR A 38 10.67 -1.16 -4.79
CA THR A 38 9.47 -1.98 -4.95
C THR A 38 8.69 -1.55 -6.20
N LEU A 39 8.17 -2.54 -6.95
CA LEU A 39 7.51 -2.30 -8.23
C LEU A 39 5.99 -2.25 -8.15
N THR A 40 5.41 -2.81 -7.10
CA THR A 40 3.95 -2.92 -6.94
C THR A 40 3.50 -2.40 -5.57
N PRO A 41 2.28 -1.86 -5.43
CA PRO A 41 1.74 -1.45 -4.14
C PRO A 41 1.81 -2.55 -3.07
N HIS A 42 1.54 -3.79 -3.46
CA HIS A 42 1.61 -4.93 -2.56
C HIS A 42 3.04 -5.18 -2.04
N SER A 43 4.05 -5.15 -2.92
CA SER A 43 5.46 -5.30 -2.49
C SER A 43 5.92 -4.14 -1.61
N THR A 44 5.45 -2.91 -1.90
CA THR A 44 5.73 -1.72 -1.09
C THR A 44 5.20 -1.90 0.34
N LEU A 45 3.94 -2.31 0.48
CA LEU A 45 3.34 -2.51 1.81
C LEU A 45 4.00 -3.65 2.59
N ARG A 46 4.36 -4.76 1.94
CA ARG A 46 5.10 -5.86 2.58
C ARG A 46 6.49 -5.41 3.06
N THR A 47 7.19 -4.60 2.29
CA THR A 47 8.47 -4.02 2.70
C THR A 47 8.27 -3.04 3.85
N ALA A 48 7.22 -2.20 3.79
CA ALA A 48 6.91 -1.24 4.85
C ALA A 48 6.66 -1.90 6.21
N VAL A 49 5.87 -2.98 6.30
CA VAL A 49 5.62 -3.63 7.59
C VAL A 49 6.88 -4.24 8.20
N ARG A 50 7.78 -4.80 7.39
CA ARG A 50 9.07 -5.33 7.86
C ARG A 50 9.98 -4.22 8.36
N LEU A 51 10.10 -3.12 7.61
CA LEU A 51 10.92 -1.97 8.00
C LEU A 51 10.39 -1.28 9.25
N ALA A 52 9.06 -1.17 9.40
CA ALA A 52 8.43 -0.55 10.54
C ALA A 52 8.81 -1.21 11.87
N VAL A 53 8.88 -2.54 11.93
CA VAL A 53 9.32 -3.27 13.14
C VAL A 53 10.74 -2.88 13.56
N HIS A 54 11.62 -2.61 12.61
CA HIS A 54 13.01 -2.24 12.90
C HIS A 54 13.21 -0.75 13.19
N LEU A 55 12.38 0.10 12.58
CA LEU A 55 12.54 1.54 12.64
C LEU A 55 11.73 2.20 13.75
N MET A 56 10.55 1.64 14.08
CA MET A 56 9.66 2.23 15.08
C MET A 56 9.99 1.67 16.47
N PRO A 57 10.47 2.49 17.41
CA PRO A 57 10.77 2.04 18.76
C PRO A 57 9.56 1.38 19.41
N GLY A 58 9.78 0.20 19.99
CA GLY A 58 8.74 -0.57 20.66
C GLY A 58 7.78 -1.35 19.77
N ALA A 59 7.86 -1.23 18.43
CA ALA A 59 7.03 -2.02 17.53
C ALA A 59 7.49 -3.49 17.52
N GLU A 60 6.60 -4.40 17.93
CA GLU A 60 6.83 -5.85 17.87
C GLU A 60 6.11 -6.48 16.68
N HIS A 61 4.93 -5.96 16.35
CA HIS A 61 4.08 -6.43 15.27
C HIS A 61 3.56 -5.23 14.48
N VAL A 62 3.43 -5.37 13.16
CA VAL A 62 2.96 -4.28 12.29
C VAL A 62 2.01 -4.82 11.23
N GLY A 63 0.94 -4.09 10.98
CA GLY A 63 0.00 -4.33 9.90
C GLY A 63 -0.32 -3.09 9.09
N VAL A 64 -0.77 -3.31 7.87
CA VAL A 64 -1.39 -2.27 7.04
C VAL A 64 -2.77 -2.72 6.64
N SER A 65 -3.76 -1.91 6.97
CA SER A 65 -5.16 -2.17 6.68
C SER A 65 -5.80 -1.05 5.88
N GLU A 66 -6.75 -1.43 5.05
CA GLU A 66 -7.60 -0.54 4.28
C GLU A 66 -9.05 -0.68 4.75
N LEU A 67 -9.65 0.45 5.11
CA LEU A 67 -11.07 0.58 5.39
C LEU A 67 -11.74 1.33 4.25
N GLU A 68 -12.75 0.73 3.64
CA GLU A 68 -13.65 1.42 2.73
C GLU A 68 -14.95 1.79 3.45
N ARG A 69 -15.43 3.03 3.31
CA ARG A 69 -16.65 3.53 3.98
C ARG A 69 -17.84 2.63 3.68
N GLY A 70 -18.44 2.07 4.73
CA GLY A 70 -19.56 1.14 4.61
C GLY A 70 -19.17 -0.29 4.23
N SER A 71 -17.88 -0.58 4.11
CA SER A 71 -17.35 -1.90 3.77
C SER A 71 -16.50 -2.47 4.92
N ARG A 72 -16.05 -3.71 4.71
CA ARG A 72 -15.20 -4.41 5.67
C ARG A 72 -13.78 -3.82 5.67
N LEU A 73 -13.14 -3.86 6.83
CA LEU A 73 -11.70 -3.72 6.97
C LEU A 73 -10.99 -4.87 6.23
N ARG A 74 -9.95 -4.54 5.47
CA ARG A 74 -9.12 -5.50 4.75
C ARG A 74 -7.65 -5.29 5.12
N THR A 75 -7.03 -6.30 5.68
CA THR A 75 -5.58 -6.31 5.91
C THR A 75 -4.85 -6.52 4.59
N LEU A 76 -3.94 -5.60 4.26
CA LEU A 76 -3.17 -5.59 3.01
C LEU A 76 -1.79 -6.21 3.17
N ALA A 77 -1.14 -5.98 4.32
CA ALA A 77 0.16 -6.52 4.67
C ALA A 77 0.28 -6.66 6.19
N TRP A 78 1.04 -7.63 6.66
CA TRP A 78 1.25 -7.89 8.10
C TRP A 78 2.57 -8.60 8.33
N THR A 79 3.09 -8.50 9.55
CA THR A 79 4.31 -9.19 9.98
C THR A 79 4.05 -10.65 10.33
N ASP A 80 2.92 -10.92 11.01
CA ASP A 80 2.56 -12.25 11.53
C ASP A 80 1.04 -12.39 11.77
N GLU A 81 0.61 -13.62 12.10
CA GLU A 81 -0.80 -13.97 12.28
C GLU A 81 -1.49 -13.27 13.46
N VAL A 82 -0.75 -12.79 14.45
CA VAL A 82 -1.33 -12.03 15.58
C VAL A 82 -1.94 -10.74 15.06
N VAL A 83 -1.24 -10.03 14.16
CA VAL A 83 -1.73 -8.81 13.50
C VAL A 83 -3.01 -9.12 12.72
N ARG A 84 -2.99 -10.17 11.90
CA ARG A 84 -4.16 -10.54 11.09
C ARG A 84 -5.38 -10.86 11.96
N SER A 85 -5.14 -11.55 13.09
CA SER A 85 -6.18 -11.86 14.06
C SER A 85 -6.71 -10.62 14.77
N ALA A 86 -5.84 -9.67 15.13
CA ALA A 86 -6.22 -8.40 15.72
C ALA A 86 -7.12 -7.61 14.76
N GLU A 87 -6.68 -7.45 13.50
CA GLU A 87 -7.39 -6.64 12.51
C GLU A 87 -8.71 -7.29 12.04
N ALA A 88 -8.76 -8.62 11.90
CA ALA A 88 -9.98 -9.34 11.55
C ALA A 88 -11.10 -9.19 12.60
N ARG A 89 -10.73 -9.07 13.88
CA ARG A 89 -11.66 -8.84 14.98
C ARG A 89 -12.06 -7.37 15.14
N HIS A 90 -11.29 -6.44 14.54
CA HIS A 90 -11.55 -4.99 14.55
C HIS A 90 -12.72 -4.54 13.68
N THR A 91 -13.66 -5.42 13.36
CA THR A 91 -14.82 -5.15 12.48
C THR A 91 -16.11 -4.82 13.27
N GLY A 92 -16.06 -4.75 14.61
CA GLY A 92 -17.22 -4.48 15.47
C GLY A 92 -17.66 -3.02 15.52
N ARG A 93 -18.93 -2.78 15.92
CA ARG A 93 -19.51 -1.44 16.07
C ARG A 93 -18.77 -0.54 17.08
N GLU A 94 -18.14 -1.13 18.08
CA GLU A 94 -17.45 -0.41 19.17
C GLU A 94 -16.17 0.28 18.70
N GLN A 95 -15.61 -0.16 17.58
CA GLN A 95 -14.36 0.38 17.04
C GLN A 95 -14.54 1.41 15.91
N HIS A 96 -15.78 1.75 15.57
CA HIS A 96 -16.05 2.84 14.62
C HIS A 96 -15.36 4.14 15.04
N GLY A 97 -15.31 4.43 16.33
CA GLY A 97 -14.66 5.62 16.87
C GLY A 97 -13.15 5.71 16.59
N HIS A 98 -12.43 4.57 16.54
CA HIS A 98 -11.02 4.56 16.20
C HIS A 98 -10.80 4.93 14.72
N TRP A 99 -11.54 4.30 13.84
CA TRP A 99 -11.44 4.56 12.39
C TRP A 99 -11.93 5.97 12.03
N GLU A 100 -12.99 6.47 12.69
CA GLU A 100 -13.45 7.84 12.52
C GLU A 100 -12.38 8.85 12.96
N ARG A 101 -11.70 8.59 14.08
CA ARG A 101 -10.57 9.43 14.50
C ARG A 101 -9.47 9.47 13.44
N LEU A 102 -9.15 8.34 12.81
CA LEU A 102 -8.12 8.26 11.75
C LEU A 102 -8.54 8.93 10.43
N TRP A 103 -9.84 9.11 10.15
CA TRP A 103 -10.29 9.96 9.05
C TRP A 103 -9.95 11.44 9.29
N ASN A 104 -10.04 11.88 10.54
CA ASN A 104 -9.89 13.28 10.93
C ASN A 104 -8.49 13.61 11.49
N SER A 105 -7.75 12.61 11.97
CA SER A 105 -6.41 12.74 12.54
C SER A 105 -5.39 11.90 11.77
N PRO A 106 -4.14 12.36 11.61
CA PRO A 106 -3.10 11.57 10.97
C PRO A 106 -2.65 10.38 11.80
N MET A 107 -3.01 10.33 13.09
CA MET A 107 -2.61 9.25 13.99
C MET A 107 -3.60 9.04 15.13
N VAL A 108 -3.61 7.82 15.68
CA VAL A 108 -4.26 7.45 16.93
C VAL A 108 -3.32 6.55 17.71
N ARG A 109 -3.18 6.82 19.01
CA ARG A 109 -2.37 6.03 19.94
C ARG A 109 -3.26 5.41 21.02
N ILE A 110 -3.00 4.15 21.32
CA ILE A 110 -3.58 3.40 22.43
C ILE A 110 -2.45 3.13 23.39
N GLY A 111 -2.55 3.71 24.58
CA GLY A 111 -1.54 3.58 25.63
C GLY A 111 -1.58 2.23 26.31
N ASP A 112 -2.77 1.76 26.67
CA ASP A 112 -3.00 0.48 27.30
C ASP A 112 -4.37 -0.08 26.92
N SER A 113 -4.40 -1.21 26.24
CA SER A 113 -5.63 -1.87 25.80
C SER A 113 -6.50 -2.42 26.94
N ASP A 114 -5.93 -2.62 28.13
CA ASP A 114 -6.69 -3.05 29.31
C ASP A 114 -7.34 -1.87 30.06
N ALA A 115 -6.83 -0.66 29.85
CA ALA A 115 -7.34 0.54 30.50
C ALA A 115 -8.27 1.36 29.58
N ASP A 116 -8.13 1.22 28.28
CA ASP A 116 -8.92 1.95 27.28
C ASP A 116 -10.12 1.11 26.84
N ASP A 117 -11.34 1.62 26.99
CA ASP A 117 -12.57 0.95 26.58
C ASP A 117 -12.59 0.62 25.08
N GLY A 118 -13.10 -0.57 24.74
CA GLY A 118 -13.28 -0.99 23.36
C GLY A 118 -12.05 -1.65 22.72
N TRP A 119 -11.01 -1.98 23.50
CA TRP A 119 -9.79 -2.63 23.03
C TRP A 119 -9.56 -4.06 23.56
N ASP A 120 -10.58 -4.66 24.17
CA ASP A 120 -10.55 -6.03 24.71
C ASP A 120 -10.00 -7.06 23.73
N VAL A 121 -10.22 -6.82 22.44
CA VAL A 121 -9.70 -7.70 21.38
C VAL A 121 -8.17 -7.70 21.33
N LEU A 122 -7.52 -6.56 21.52
CA LEU A 122 -6.05 -6.48 21.56
C LEU A 122 -5.53 -7.13 22.83
N SER A 123 -6.15 -6.82 23.97
CA SER A 123 -5.82 -7.43 25.25
C SER A 123 -5.92 -8.96 25.20
N ALA A 124 -6.99 -9.51 24.63
CA ALA A 124 -7.18 -10.95 24.46
C ALA A 124 -6.11 -11.62 23.55
N LEU A 125 -5.41 -10.84 22.75
CA LEU A 125 -4.28 -11.30 21.93
C LEU A 125 -2.91 -11.00 22.58
N GLY A 126 -2.91 -10.45 23.80
CA GLY A 126 -1.72 -10.05 24.53
C GLY A 126 -1.04 -8.80 23.95
N LEU A 127 -1.77 -7.98 23.20
CA LEU A 127 -1.29 -6.71 22.65
C LEU A 127 -1.78 -5.57 23.55
N ARG A 128 -0.86 -4.88 24.24
CA ARG A 128 -1.17 -3.89 25.26
C ARG A 128 -1.16 -2.45 24.75
N SER A 129 -0.42 -2.16 23.69
CA SER A 129 -0.39 -0.82 23.11
C SER A 129 -0.36 -0.87 21.59
N ALA A 130 -0.87 0.20 20.97
CA ALA A 130 -0.86 0.35 19.52
C ALA A 130 -0.65 1.80 19.09
N LEU A 131 0.00 1.98 17.94
CA LEU A 131 0.15 3.26 17.25
C LEU A 131 -0.32 3.11 15.81
N SER A 132 -1.44 3.71 15.50
CA SER A 132 -2.02 3.74 14.15
C SER A 132 -1.68 5.04 13.45
N LEU A 133 -1.10 4.94 12.26
CA LEU A 133 -0.61 6.04 11.44
C LEU A 133 -1.26 5.98 10.07
N ARG A 134 -1.91 7.07 9.68
CA ARG A 134 -2.58 7.16 8.39
C ARG A 134 -1.57 7.27 7.25
N LEU A 135 -1.60 6.33 6.31
CA LEU A 135 -0.84 6.38 5.06
C LEU A 135 -1.58 7.22 4.00
N ARG A 136 -2.86 6.90 3.80
CA ARG A 136 -3.73 7.58 2.83
C ARG A 136 -5.13 7.75 3.38
N ALA A 137 -5.80 8.83 3.00
CA ALA A 137 -7.24 8.97 3.18
C ALA A 137 -7.82 9.75 2.01
N ASP A 138 -8.91 9.23 1.44
CA ASP A 138 -9.78 9.95 0.52
C ASP A 138 -11.23 9.89 1.05
N ARG A 139 -12.21 10.31 0.24
CA ARG A 139 -13.62 10.34 0.66
C ARG A 139 -14.18 8.95 0.98
N ARG A 140 -13.61 7.87 0.45
CA ARG A 140 -14.11 6.50 0.55
C ARG A 140 -13.16 5.54 1.24
N ARG A 141 -11.85 5.76 1.13
CA ARG A 141 -10.83 4.81 1.58
C ARG A 141 -9.87 5.44 2.56
N LEU A 142 -9.52 4.67 3.56
CA LEU A 142 -8.53 5.00 4.58
C LEU A 142 -7.53 3.84 4.65
N THR A 143 -6.26 4.12 4.40
CA THR A 143 -5.17 3.15 4.55
C THR A 143 -4.32 3.54 5.76
N VAL A 144 -4.12 2.61 6.67
CA VAL A 144 -3.47 2.83 7.96
C VAL A 144 -2.38 1.79 8.16
N LEU A 145 -1.23 2.23 8.65
CA LEU A 145 -0.20 1.37 9.23
C LEU A 145 -0.39 1.38 10.74
N THR A 146 -0.52 0.21 11.35
CA THR A 146 -0.61 0.07 12.81
C THR A 146 0.53 -0.78 13.33
N ALA A 147 1.29 -0.22 14.26
CA ALA A 147 2.28 -0.93 15.07
C ALA A 147 1.65 -1.35 16.38
N TYR A 148 1.96 -2.55 16.86
CA TYR A 148 1.46 -3.16 18.07
C TYR A 148 2.61 -3.61 18.97
N ALA A 149 2.39 -3.59 20.27
CA ALA A 149 3.33 -4.09 21.27
C ALA A 149 2.61 -4.80 22.43
N ARG A 150 3.33 -5.75 23.05
CA ARG A 150 2.85 -6.52 24.19
C ARG A 150 2.95 -5.76 25.53
N LYS A 151 3.71 -4.68 25.58
CA LYS A 151 3.83 -3.82 26.74
C LYS A 151 2.97 -2.56 26.59
N PRO A 152 2.36 -2.07 27.67
CA PRO A 152 1.66 -0.79 27.64
C PRO A 152 2.63 0.38 27.51
N GLY A 153 2.19 1.48 26.91
CA GLY A 153 2.88 2.77 26.92
C GLY A 153 4.17 2.86 26.12
N VAL A 154 4.51 1.86 25.27
CA VAL A 154 5.80 1.85 24.55
C VAL A 154 5.87 2.87 23.40
N PHE A 155 4.72 3.29 22.87
CA PHE A 155 4.70 4.28 21.79
C PHE A 155 4.65 5.69 22.37
N ASP A 156 5.80 6.22 22.76
CA ASP A 156 5.98 7.59 23.25
C ASP A 156 5.98 8.63 22.11
N GLU A 157 6.39 9.86 22.42
CA GLU A 157 6.47 10.93 21.42
C GLU A 157 7.55 10.68 20.36
N ASP A 158 8.68 10.06 20.74
CA ASP A 158 9.75 9.74 19.83
C ASP A 158 9.34 8.63 18.86
N ALA A 159 8.73 7.55 19.37
CA ALA A 159 8.14 6.50 18.54
C ALA A 159 7.09 7.07 17.56
N THR A 160 6.26 7.99 18.04
CA THR A 160 5.25 8.69 17.23
C THR A 160 5.89 9.54 16.13
N ARG A 161 6.94 10.31 16.46
CA ARG A 161 7.66 11.16 15.51
C ARG A 161 8.33 10.34 14.42
N ILE A 162 9.05 9.29 14.82
CA ILE A 162 9.71 8.36 13.89
C ILE A 162 8.69 7.67 12.99
N GLY A 163 7.61 7.17 13.58
CA GLY A 163 6.53 6.55 12.83
C GLY A 163 5.90 7.47 11.78
N ARG A 164 5.67 8.73 12.11
CA ARG A 164 5.15 9.75 11.17
C ARG A 164 6.11 10.03 10.02
N LEU A 165 7.41 10.16 10.31
CA LEU A 165 8.43 10.34 9.27
C LEU A 165 8.47 9.12 8.35
N PHE A 166 8.52 7.93 8.93
CA PHE A 166 8.53 6.69 8.18
C PHE A 166 7.29 6.53 7.29
N THR A 167 6.08 6.75 7.85
CA THR A 167 4.84 6.63 7.08
C THR A 167 4.72 7.65 5.96
N ALA A 168 5.33 8.82 6.07
CA ALA A 168 5.42 9.78 4.96
C ALA A 168 6.23 9.19 3.78
N HIS A 169 7.38 8.54 4.04
CA HIS A 169 8.15 7.84 3.01
C HIS A 169 7.38 6.66 2.40
N VAL A 170 6.70 5.87 3.24
CA VAL A 170 5.84 4.78 2.76
C VAL A 170 4.73 5.30 1.84
N SER A 171 4.08 6.42 2.19
CA SER A 171 3.01 7.01 1.39
C SER A 171 3.51 7.43 0.01
N ILE A 172 4.67 8.11 -0.07
CA ILE A 172 5.28 8.52 -1.34
C ILE A 172 5.64 7.31 -2.20
N ALA A 173 6.26 6.29 -1.61
CA ALA A 173 6.62 5.07 -2.33
C ALA A 173 5.39 4.29 -2.82
N LEU A 174 4.32 4.24 -2.01
CA LEU A 174 3.06 3.61 -2.35
C LEU A 174 2.34 4.34 -3.49
N ASP A 175 2.39 5.69 -3.50
CA ASP A 175 1.83 6.50 -4.58
C ASP A 175 2.58 6.23 -5.89
N SER A 176 3.91 6.27 -5.87
CA SER A 176 4.75 5.95 -7.02
C SER A 176 4.53 4.54 -7.56
N ALA A 177 4.39 3.54 -6.69
CA ALA A 177 4.14 2.16 -7.08
C ALA A 177 2.74 2.00 -7.71
N THR A 178 1.74 2.70 -7.16
CA THR A 178 0.37 2.71 -7.69
C THR A 178 0.30 3.35 -9.08
N GLU A 179 0.97 4.49 -9.27
CA GLU A 179 1.05 5.15 -10.57
C GLU A 179 1.74 4.29 -11.63
N ARG A 180 2.85 3.63 -11.26
CA ARG A 180 3.54 2.69 -12.16
C ARG A 180 2.66 1.51 -12.56
N GLU A 181 1.94 0.93 -11.62
CA GLU A 181 1.03 -0.19 -11.89
C GLU A 181 -0.12 0.24 -12.83
N GLN A 182 -0.72 1.42 -12.58
CA GLN A 182 -1.76 1.99 -13.45
C GLN A 182 -1.26 2.29 -14.85
N LEU A 183 -0.05 2.85 -14.98
CA LEU A 183 0.56 3.14 -16.28
C LEU A 183 0.84 1.85 -17.06
N THR A 184 1.40 0.85 -16.39
CA THR A 184 1.68 -0.47 -16.98
C THR A 184 0.39 -1.15 -17.45
N GLU A 185 -0.68 -1.11 -16.65
CA GLU A 185 -2.00 -1.64 -17.03
C GLU A 185 -2.60 -0.89 -18.23
N ALA A 186 -2.46 0.45 -18.25
CA ALA A 186 -2.92 1.27 -19.38
C ALA A 186 -2.18 0.93 -20.67
N MET A 187 -0.85 0.77 -20.61
CA MET A 187 -0.03 0.36 -21.76
C MET A 187 -0.45 -1.03 -22.27
N HIS A 188 -0.55 -2.01 -21.36
CA HIS A 188 -1.00 -3.36 -21.74
C HIS A 188 -2.41 -3.37 -22.34
N THR A 189 -3.32 -2.57 -21.80
CA THR A 189 -4.69 -2.41 -22.35
C THR A 189 -4.65 -1.82 -23.75
N ARG A 190 -3.82 -0.79 -24.00
CA ARG A 190 -3.64 -0.18 -25.31
C ARG A 190 -3.10 -1.18 -26.34
N ASP A 191 -2.11 -1.97 -25.93
CA ASP A 191 -1.52 -2.99 -26.79
C ASP A 191 -2.53 -4.08 -27.18
N LEU A 192 -3.31 -4.57 -26.22
CA LEU A 192 -4.40 -5.53 -26.50
C LEU A 192 -5.44 -4.99 -27.47
N ILE A 193 -5.86 -3.73 -27.28
CA ILE A 193 -6.81 -3.07 -28.19
C ILE A 193 -6.19 -2.93 -29.59
N GLY A 194 -4.92 -2.55 -29.68
CA GLY A 194 -4.21 -2.43 -30.95
C GLY A 194 -4.12 -3.77 -31.70
N GLN A 195 -3.77 -4.86 -31.00
CA GLN A 195 -3.73 -6.21 -31.57
C GLN A 195 -5.13 -6.65 -32.05
N ALA A 196 -6.17 -6.46 -31.23
CA ALA A 196 -7.54 -6.79 -31.63
C ALA A 196 -8.00 -5.99 -32.84
N THR A 197 -7.65 -4.70 -32.91
CA THR A 197 -7.91 -3.84 -34.07
C THR A 197 -7.23 -4.38 -35.33
N GLY A 198 -5.94 -4.76 -35.24
CA GLY A 198 -5.20 -5.35 -36.36
C GLY A 198 -5.81 -6.66 -36.86
N ILE A 199 -6.26 -7.54 -35.96
CA ILE A 199 -6.96 -8.78 -36.32
C ILE A 199 -8.29 -8.49 -37.05
N LEU A 200 -9.04 -7.48 -36.63
CA LEU A 200 -10.29 -7.09 -37.29
C LEU A 200 -10.04 -6.47 -38.65
N MET A 201 -8.98 -5.65 -38.82
CA MET A 201 -8.57 -5.10 -40.10
C MET A 201 -8.30 -6.22 -41.09
N GLU A 202 -7.52 -7.22 -40.70
CA GLU A 202 -7.17 -8.36 -41.56
C GLU A 202 -8.39 -9.21 -41.92
N ARG A 203 -9.21 -9.57 -40.91
CA ARG A 203 -10.37 -10.46 -41.14
C ARG A 203 -11.51 -9.81 -41.93
N GLN A 204 -11.69 -8.51 -41.83
CA GLN A 204 -12.82 -7.79 -42.44
C GLN A 204 -12.42 -6.91 -43.62
N GLY A 205 -11.13 -6.77 -43.88
CA GLY A 205 -10.64 -5.93 -44.98
C GLY A 205 -10.95 -4.44 -44.79
N ILE A 206 -10.97 -3.95 -43.57
CA ILE A 206 -11.33 -2.57 -43.20
C ILE A 206 -10.12 -1.81 -42.66
N ASP A 207 -10.18 -0.49 -42.64
CA ASP A 207 -9.14 0.34 -42.04
C ASP A 207 -9.15 0.35 -40.51
N ALA A 208 -8.12 0.92 -39.89
CA ALA A 208 -7.93 0.93 -38.46
C ALA A 208 -9.04 1.68 -37.72
N ALA A 209 -9.57 2.76 -38.28
CA ALA A 209 -10.65 3.54 -37.68
C ALA A 209 -11.96 2.74 -37.66
N ALA A 210 -12.34 2.13 -38.77
CA ALA A 210 -13.52 1.29 -38.89
C ALA A 210 -13.42 0.03 -38.01
N ALA A 211 -12.23 -0.59 -37.89
CA ALA A 211 -11.98 -1.73 -37.03
C ALA A 211 -12.11 -1.35 -35.54
N PHE A 212 -11.53 -0.24 -35.12
CA PHE A 212 -11.67 0.26 -33.76
C PHE A 212 -13.13 0.60 -33.40
N GLU A 213 -13.85 1.30 -34.30
CA GLU A 213 -15.28 1.58 -34.09
C GLU A 213 -16.11 0.30 -34.00
N SER A 214 -15.79 -0.72 -34.81
CA SER A 214 -16.45 -2.03 -34.74
C SER A 214 -16.24 -2.68 -33.38
N LEU A 215 -15.01 -2.60 -32.83
CA LEU A 215 -14.68 -3.11 -31.51
C LEU A 215 -15.46 -2.35 -30.41
N VAL A 216 -15.55 -1.03 -30.48
CA VAL A 216 -16.30 -0.18 -29.54
C VAL A 216 -17.80 -0.52 -29.57
N ARG A 217 -18.40 -0.59 -30.76
CA ARG A 217 -19.82 -0.97 -30.94
C ARG A 217 -20.12 -2.36 -30.38
N ALA A 218 -19.23 -3.33 -30.58
CA ALA A 218 -19.38 -4.67 -30.04
C ALA A 218 -19.31 -4.67 -28.49
N SER A 219 -18.33 -3.96 -27.92
CA SER A 219 -18.18 -3.77 -26.48
C SER A 219 -19.46 -3.18 -25.84
N GLN A 220 -20.03 -2.15 -26.46
CA GLN A 220 -21.27 -1.52 -25.99
C GLN A 220 -22.48 -2.45 -26.11
N ARG A 221 -22.63 -3.17 -27.22
CA ARG A 221 -23.73 -4.10 -27.46
C ARG A 221 -23.72 -5.28 -26.48
N GLU A 222 -22.52 -5.81 -26.17
CA GLU A 222 -22.34 -6.92 -25.25
C GLU A 222 -22.27 -6.47 -23.78
N ASN A 223 -22.23 -5.15 -23.51
CA ASN A 223 -22.03 -4.55 -22.19
C ASN A 223 -20.79 -5.11 -21.46
N VAL A 224 -19.69 -5.31 -22.20
CA VAL A 224 -18.39 -5.75 -21.65
C VAL A 224 -17.36 -4.65 -21.83
N LYS A 225 -16.35 -4.62 -20.97
CA LYS A 225 -15.28 -3.63 -21.12
C LYS A 225 -14.52 -3.87 -22.43
N LEU A 226 -14.14 -2.79 -23.12
CA LEU A 226 -13.41 -2.84 -24.39
C LEU A 226 -12.16 -3.72 -24.31
N ARG A 227 -11.40 -3.62 -23.23
CA ARG A 227 -10.21 -4.44 -22.96
C ARG A 227 -10.50 -5.94 -22.88
N ASP A 228 -11.65 -6.31 -22.30
CA ASP A 228 -12.02 -7.71 -22.11
C ASP A 228 -12.46 -8.33 -23.45
N LEU A 229 -13.17 -7.55 -24.27
CA LEU A 229 -13.49 -7.93 -25.63
C LEU A 229 -12.22 -8.07 -26.50
N ALA A 230 -11.29 -7.12 -26.41
CA ALA A 230 -10.01 -7.18 -27.10
C ALA A 230 -9.23 -8.44 -26.71
N ARG A 231 -9.14 -8.76 -25.42
CA ARG A 231 -8.48 -9.99 -24.92
C ARG A 231 -9.11 -11.26 -25.52
N ARG A 232 -10.44 -11.33 -25.64
CA ARG A 232 -11.13 -12.46 -26.25
C ARG A 232 -10.76 -12.63 -27.71
N ILE A 233 -10.74 -11.53 -28.47
CA ILE A 233 -10.38 -11.56 -29.91
C ILE A 233 -8.96 -12.05 -30.10
N VAL A 234 -8.00 -11.49 -29.34
CA VAL A 234 -6.58 -11.89 -29.39
C VAL A 234 -6.41 -13.35 -28.96
N GLY A 235 -7.09 -13.78 -27.89
CA GLY A 235 -7.03 -15.15 -27.40
C GLY A 235 -7.56 -16.18 -28.40
N THR A 236 -8.66 -15.89 -29.12
CA THR A 236 -9.20 -16.78 -30.15
C THR A 236 -8.32 -16.83 -31.43
N HIS A 237 -7.56 -15.78 -31.72
CA HIS A 237 -6.65 -15.77 -32.86
C HIS A 237 -5.40 -16.63 -32.63
N ASN A 238 -4.89 -16.66 -31.39
CA ASN A 238 -3.70 -17.43 -31.05
C ASN A 238 -3.96 -18.96 -30.90
N THR A 239 -5.19 -19.40 -30.99
CA THR A 239 -5.59 -20.82 -30.85
C THR A 239 -5.90 -21.48 -32.19
N THR A 240 -5.82 -20.74 -33.28
CA THR A 240 -6.02 -21.18 -34.66
C THR A 240 -4.69 -21.23 -35.41
#